data_01377d9d01bc9cc6705cd048b3dfd2e5
#
_entry.id   01377d9d01bc9cc6705cd048b3dfd2e5
#
_cell.length_a   1.000
_cell.length_b   1.000
_cell.length_c   1.000
_cell.angle_alpha   90.00
_cell.angle_beta   90.00
_cell.angle_gamma   90.00
#
_symmetry.space_group_name_H-M   'P 1'
#
loop_
_entity.id
_entity.type
_entity.pdbx_description
1 polymer ?
#
loop_
_entity_poly.entity_id
_entity_poly.type
_entity_poly.pdbx_seq_one_letter_code
_entity_poly.pdbx_strand_id
1 'polypeptide(L)'
;GRSALDANTTANYNTAMGHVALGTNTTGSENTGLGGQAMYGNTTGSNNTGIGSQALYANTTGAGNTAVGYQAGNAITTGTDNTLLGFGTAASAVSGNYQIVLGYNTLSYGDNHLTFGSSTGSDRVYNGYGTNASWTRVSDERYKEEIQDNTDCGLAFINDLRPVTFKWRPKASVPETFPDYDPQLTTRRKDQKMYGLIAQEVKAALDTHNITDFGGWNEIQDTVQTISQEMFVHPLI
;
A
#
# COMPACT_ATOMS: atom_id res chain seq x y z
N GLY A 1 30.91 -10.56 5.18
CA GLY A 1 31.66 -9.74 4.22
C GLY A 1 32.76 -8.96 4.91
N ARG A 2 33.59 -8.22 4.15
CA ARG A 2 34.65 -7.39 4.74
C ARG A 2 34.03 -6.37 5.69
N SER A 3 34.54 -6.26 6.93
CA SER A 3 34.08 -5.34 7.99
C SER A 3 32.59 -5.44 8.32
N ALA A 4 31.99 -6.60 8.18
CA ALA A 4 30.65 -6.85 8.72
C ALA A 4 30.74 -6.97 10.25
N LEU A 5 29.86 -6.26 11.00
CA LEU A 5 29.86 -6.20 12.47
C LEU A 5 31.19 -5.73 13.08
N ASP A 6 31.95 -4.88 12.40
CA ASP A 6 33.29 -4.49 12.81
C ASP A 6 33.32 -3.75 14.17
N ALA A 7 32.31 -2.94 14.46
CA ALA A 7 32.20 -2.20 15.72
C ALA A 7 31.39 -2.93 16.81
N ASN A 8 30.97 -4.18 16.57
CA ASN A 8 30.12 -4.89 17.52
C ASN A 8 30.87 -5.21 18.82
N THR A 9 30.39 -4.73 19.95
CA THR A 9 31.07 -4.91 21.23
C THR A 9 30.36 -5.87 22.17
N THR A 10 29.11 -5.60 22.52
CA THR A 10 28.34 -6.38 23.50
C THR A 10 27.02 -6.90 22.95
N ALA A 11 26.70 -6.54 21.70
CA ALA A 11 25.43 -6.91 21.08
C ALA A 11 25.39 -8.39 20.68
N ASN A 12 24.23 -9.01 20.87
CA ASN A 12 24.01 -10.42 20.59
C ASN A 12 22.99 -10.65 19.46
N TYR A 13 23.02 -11.86 18.90
CA TYR A 13 22.02 -12.33 17.92
C TYR A 13 21.95 -11.50 16.63
N ASN A 14 23.03 -10.83 16.26
CA ASN A 14 23.12 -10.10 15.00
C ASN A 14 23.58 -10.99 13.85
N THR A 15 22.95 -10.88 12.70
CA THR A 15 23.35 -11.52 11.45
C THR A 15 23.75 -10.47 10.43
N ALA A 16 25.00 -10.49 9.93
CA ALA A 16 25.47 -9.55 8.92
C ALA A 16 26.19 -10.27 7.77
N MET A 17 25.68 -10.10 6.56
CA MET A 17 26.29 -10.63 5.34
C MET A 17 26.36 -9.55 4.25
N GLY A 18 27.56 -9.09 3.95
CA GLY A 18 27.81 -8.04 2.97
C GLY A 18 28.99 -7.16 3.39
N HIS A 19 29.52 -6.36 2.46
CA HIS A 19 30.57 -5.39 2.77
C HIS A 19 30.02 -4.34 3.74
N VAL A 20 30.65 -4.15 4.89
CA VAL A 20 30.31 -3.25 6.01
C VAL A 20 28.84 -3.33 6.48
N ALA A 21 28.18 -4.47 6.29
CA ALA A 21 26.83 -4.69 6.85
C ALA A 21 26.89 -4.60 8.39
N LEU A 22 25.99 -3.80 9.02
CA LEU A 22 26.03 -3.51 10.46
C LEU A 22 27.40 -3.03 10.97
N GLY A 23 28.15 -2.31 10.12
CA GLY A 23 29.55 -1.96 10.38
C GLY A 23 29.78 -1.09 11.61
N THR A 24 28.82 -0.24 12.00
CA THR A 24 28.92 0.64 13.18
C THR A 24 28.07 0.18 14.37
N ASN A 25 27.46 -1.02 14.29
CA ASN A 25 26.64 -1.55 15.38
C ASN A 25 27.48 -1.77 16.63
N THR A 26 27.11 -1.16 17.74
CA THR A 26 27.84 -1.30 19.03
C THR A 26 27.11 -2.19 20.02
N THR A 27 25.86 -1.86 20.35
CA THR A 27 25.08 -2.53 21.38
C THR A 27 23.70 -3.01 20.90
N GLY A 28 23.30 -2.67 19.67
CA GLY A 28 22.02 -3.12 19.09
C GLY A 28 21.99 -4.62 18.86
N SER A 29 21.00 -5.32 19.38
CA SER A 29 20.86 -6.77 19.30
C SER A 29 19.73 -7.19 18.37
N GLU A 30 19.73 -8.48 17.97
CA GLU A 30 18.66 -9.07 17.17
C GLU A 30 18.44 -8.40 15.80
N ASN A 31 19.51 -7.91 15.19
CA ASN A 31 19.47 -7.28 13.89
C ASN A 31 19.91 -8.23 12.79
N THR A 32 19.27 -8.15 11.62
CA THR A 32 19.65 -8.87 10.41
C THR A 32 19.98 -7.91 9.29
N GLY A 33 21.24 -7.81 8.89
CA GLY A 33 21.75 -6.97 7.79
C GLY A 33 22.28 -7.83 6.64
N LEU A 34 21.55 -7.95 5.53
CA LEU A 34 21.99 -8.72 4.35
C LEU A 34 22.10 -7.80 3.12
N GLY A 35 23.32 -7.53 2.69
CA GLY A 35 23.64 -6.68 1.53
C GLY A 35 24.78 -5.72 1.83
N GLY A 36 25.41 -5.17 0.78
CA GLY A 36 26.45 -4.15 0.95
C GLY A 36 25.89 -2.93 1.68
N GLN A 37 26.53 -2.52 2.78
CA GLN A 37 26.10 -1.38 3.62
C GLN A 37 24.68 -1.50 4.21
N ALA A 38 24.08 -2.69 4.23
CA ALA A 38 22.82 -2.90 4.93
C ALA A 38 22.98 -2.53 6.41
N MET A 39 22.13 -1.61 6.91
CA MET A 39 22.14 -1.11 8.29
C MET A 39 23.51 -0.59 8.76
N TYR A 40 24.30 -0.01 7.83
CA TYR A 40 25.65 0.45 8.15
C TYR A 40 25.69 1.39 9.35
N GLY A 41 24.77 2.37 9.41
CA GLY A 41 24.68 3.40 10.45
C GLY A 41 24.11 2.94 11.80
N ASN A 42 23.64 1.69 11.90
CA ASN A 42 23.04 1.21 13.15
C ASN A 42 24.06 1.24 14.29
N THR A 43 23.69 1.83 15.41
CA THR A 43 24.56 1.89 16.60
C THR A 43 23.96 1.11 17.77
N THR A 44 22.73 1.44 18.17
CA THR A 44 22.05 0.86 19.32
C THR A 44 20.65 0.31 19.00
N GLY A 45 20.15 0.54 17.76
CA GLY A 45 18.84 0.02 17.31
C GLY A 45 18.81 -1.50 17.32
N SER A 46 17.71 -2.07 17.80
CA SER A 46 17.51 -3.52 17.95
C SER A 46 16.29 -4.02 17.17
N ASN A 47 16.24 -5.34 16.92
CA ASN A 47 15.11 -5.97 16.25
C ASN A 47 14.85 -5.47 14.82
N ASN A 48 15.89 -5.03 14.12
CA ASN A 48 15.75 -4.54 12.76
C ASN A 48 16.12 -5.60 11.71
N THR A 49 15.43 -5.61 10.59
CA THR A 49 15.76 -6.45 9.43
C THR A 49 15.99 -5.58 8.20
N GLY A 50 17.21 -5.50 7.72
CA GLY A 50 17.61 -4.79 6.50
C GLY A 50 18.15 -5.77 5.44
N ILE A 51 17.38 -6.04 4.40
CA ILE A 51 17.76 -6.95 3.30
C ILE A 51 17.83 -6.17 1.98
N GLY A 52 19.01 -6.06 1.44
CA GLY A 52 19.31 -5.31 0.22
C GLY A 52 20.47 -4.33 0.44
N SER A 53 21.15 -3.96 -0.64
CA SER A 53 22.22 -2.96 -0.54
C SER A 53 21.62 -1.64 -0.02
N GLN A 54 22.24 -1.08 1.03
CA GLN A 54 21.82 0.15 1.73
C GLN A 54 20.39 0.11 2.33
N ALA A 55 19.79 -1.06 2.54
CA ALA A 55 18.56 -1.15 3.32
C ALA A 55 18.82 -0.67 4.76
N LEU A 56 17.97 0.24 5.29
CA LEU A 56 18.12 0.89 6.61
C LEU A 56 19.51 1.52 6.85
N TYR A 57 20.12 2.07 5.80
CA TYR A 57 21.51 2.54 5.81
C TYR A 57 21.80 3.53 6.95
N ALA A 58 20.95 4.54 7.16
CA ALA A 58 21.13 5.59 8.14
C ALA A 58 20.52 5.29 9.53
N ASN A 59 19.94 4.11 9.72
CA ASN A 59 19.32 3.78 11.00
C ASN A 59 20.36 3.85 12.12
N THR A 60 20.12 4.65 13.16
CA THR A 60 21.04 4.78 14.29
C THR A 60 20.50 4.10 15.54
N THR A 61 19.32 4.50 15.98
CA THR A 61 18.68 4.04 17.22
C THR A 61 17.28 3.46 16.96
N GLY A 62 16.75 3.56 15.74
CA GLY A 62 15.45 3.02 15.38
C GLY A 62 15.36 1.51 15.61
N ALA A 63 14.23 1.03 16.10
CA ALA A 63 14.02 -0.36 16.44
C ALA A 63 12.78 -0.94 15.74
N GLY A 64 12.71 -2.27 15.60
CA GLY A 64 11.54 -2.95 15.04
C GLY A 64 11.30 -2.70 13.55
N ASN A 65 12.27 -2.14 12.82
CA ASN A 65 12.08 -1.85 11.41
C ASN A 65 12.39 -3.07 10.52
N THR A 66 11.54 -3.31 9.52
CA THR A 66 11.79 -4.30 8.46
C THR A 66 11.86 -3.60 7.11
N ALA A 67 13.00 -3.67 6.45
CA ALA A 67 13.20 -3.10 5.13
C ALA A 67 13.81 -4.12 4.17
N VAL A 68 13.11 -4.38 3.07
CA VAL A 68 13.55 -5.35 2.05
C VAL A 68 13.54 -4.69 0.67
N GLY A 69 14.71 -4.56 0.08
CA GLY A 69 14.96 -3.94 -1.21
C GLY A 69 16.16 -3.02 -1.21
N TYR A 70 16.69 -2.71 -2.40
CA TYR A 70 17.76 -1.72 -2.55
C TYR A 70 17.28 -0.37 -1.99
N GLN A 71 18.04 0.20 -1.05
CA GLN A 71 17.74 1.48 -0.39
C GLN A 71 16.36 1.56 0.31
N ALA A 72 15.73 0.43 0.61
CA ALA A 72 14.50 0.45 1.40
C ALA A 72 14.77 1.04 2.79
N GLY A 73 14.03 2.08 3.19
CA GLY A 73 14.17 2.75 4.48
C GLY A 73 15.52 3.42 4.73
N ASN A 74 16.29 3.72 3.69
CA ASN A 74 17.68 4.18 3.81
C ASN A 74 17.87 5.47 4.61
N ALA A 75 16.85 6.31 4.72
CA ALA A 75 16.87 7.60 5.43
C ALA A 75 16.32 7.54 6.86
N ILE A 76 15.75 6.41 7.28
CA ILE A 76 15.29 6.26 8.68
C ILE A 76 16.50 6.35 9.61
N THR A 77 16.37 7.15 10.67
CA THR A 77 17.42 7.28 11.70
C THR A 77 16.96 6.79 13.06
N THR A 78 15.83 7.29 13.55
CA THR A 78 15.28 7.00 14.87
C THR A 78 13.87 6.42 14.81
N GLY A 79 13.26 6.36 13.63
CA GLY A 79 11.92 5.80 13.42
C GLY A 79 11.82 4.33 13.83
N THR A 80 10.65 3.91 14.32
CA THR A 80 10.41 2.56 14.84
C THR A 80 9.24 1.86 14.17
N ASP A 81 9.27 0.52 14.20
CA ASP A 81 8.14 -0.34 13.84
C ASP A 81 7.61 -0.10 12.41
N ASN A 82 8.52 0.21 11.49
CA ASN A 82 8.19 0.41 10.08
C ASN A 82 8.43 -0.86 9.27
N THR A 83 7.57 -1.12 8.29
CA THR A 83 7.73 -2.18 7.29
C THR A 83 7.82 -1.58 5.89
N LEU A 84 8.97 -1.68 5.24
CA LEU A 84 9.24 -1.12 3.92
C LEU A 84 9.66 -2.24 2.95
N LEU A 85 8.85 -2.49 1.95
CA LEU A 85 9.11 -3.57 0.99
C LEU A 85 9.11 -3.03 -0.44
N GLY A 86 10.28 -3.09 -1.07
CA GLY A 86 10.51 -2.69 -2.44
C GLY A 86 11.69 -1.72 -2.61
N PHE A 87 12.12 -1.51 -3.85
CA PHE A 87 13.20 -0.59 -4.21
C PHE A 87 12.87 0.84 -3.77
N GLY A 88 13.77 1.49 -3.03
CA GLY A 88 13.66 2.91 -2.67
C GLY A 88 12.43 3.29 -1.84
N THR A 89 11.74 2.31 -1.23
CA THR A 89 10.61 2.62 -0.33
C THR A 89 11.09 3.42 0.88
N ALA A 90 10.36 4.46 1.26
CA ALA A 90 10.79 5.40 2.29
C ALA A 90 9.69 5.71 3.31
N ALA A 91 10.09 5.90 4.56
CA ALA A 91 9.21 6.49 5.58
C ALA A 91 8.97 7.98 5.30
N SER A 92 7.87 8.51 5.82
CA SER A 92 7.49 9.94 5.65
C SER A 92 8.48 10.91 6.26
N ALA A 93 9.22 10.47 7.26
CA ALA A 93 10.27 11.23 7.95
C ALA A 93 11.35 10.27 8.50
N VAL A 94 12.52 10.80 8.81
CA VAL A 94 13.63 10.05 9.41
C VAL A 94 13.30 9.43 10.77
N SER A 95 12.29 9.98 11.45
CA SER A 95 11.74 9.53 12.75
C SER A 95 10.33 8.95 12.63
N GLY A 96 9.85 8.68 11.42
CA GLY A 96 8.50 8.16 11.18
C GLY A 96 8.29 6.77 11.79
N ASN A 97 7.09 6.49 12.32
CA ASN A 97 6.77 5.27 13.06
C ASN A 97 5.51 4.57 12.55
N TYR A 98 5.45 3.25 12.77
CA TYR A 98 4.26 2.44 12.46
C TYR A 98 3.77 2.56 11.02
N GLN A 99 4.69 2.62 10.06
CA GLN A 99 4.38 2.79 8.66
C GLN A 99 4.58 1.48 7.90
N ILE A 100 3.64 1.10 7.04
CA ILE A 100 3.81 0.01 6.08
C ILE A 100 3.89 0.62 4.69
N VAL A 101 4.99 0.40 3.98
CA VAL A 101 5.23 0.96 2.65
C VAL A 101 5.58 -0.16 1.66
N LEU A 102 4.78 -0.30 0.61
CA LEU A 102 4.98 -1.33 -0.40
C LEU A 102 5.10 -0.68 -1.79
N GLY A 103 6.11 -1.05 -2.56
CA GLY A 103 6.21 -0.64 -3.96
C GLY A 103 7.59 -0.21 -4.42
N TYR A 104 7.63 0.67 -5.43
CA TYR A 104 8.83 1.18 -6.06
C TYR A 104 8.94 2.70 -5.83
N ASN A 105 10.03 3.16 -5.20
CA ASN A 105 10.25 4.57 -4.82
C ASN A 105 9.06 5.20 -4.07
N THR A 106 8.30 4.39 -3.36
CA THR A 106 7.10 4.85 -2.65
C THR A 106 7.49 5.51 -1.34
N LEU A 107 7.02 6.73 -1.12
CA LEU A 107 7.13 7.46 0.15
C LEU A 107 5.86 7.25 0.96
N SER A 108 5.98 6.92 2.24
CA SER A 108 4.83 6.87 3.17
C SER A 108 4.11 8.21 3.24
N TYR A 109 2.81 8.17 3.45
CA TYR A 109 2.01 9.38 3.70
C TYR A 109 2.26 9.96 5.10
N GLY A 110 2.45 9.12 6.10
CA GLY A 110 2.64 9.54 7.48
C GLY A 110 2.68 8.37 8.45
N ASP A 111 2.79 8.67 9.73
CA ASP A 111 2.74 7.69 10.80
C ASP A 111 1.38 6.97 10.85
N ASN A 112 1.39 5.72 11.27
CA ASN A 112 0.18 4.88 11.35
C ASN A 112 -0.55 4.70 10.00
N HIS A 113 0.20 4.65 8.88
CA HIS A 113 -0.37 4.47 7.55
C HIS A 113 0.17 3.21 6.84
N LEU A 114 -0.73 2.56 6.11
CA LEU A 114 -0.36 1.66 5.02
C LEU A 114 -0.36 2.48 3.72
N THR A 115 0.76 2.47 3.01
CA THR A 115 0.94 3.15 1.72
C THR A 115 1.48 2.17 0.70
N PHE A 116 0.91 2.12 -0.49
CA PHE A 116 1.46 1.37 -1.60
C PHE A 116 1.34 2.13 -2.91
N GLY A 117 2.27 1.89 -3.83
CA GLY A 117 2.33 2.59 -5.11
C GLY A 117 3.67 2.50 -5.80
N SER A 118 3.90 3.41 -6.73
CA SER A 118 5.11 3.41 -7.55
C SER A 118 5.92 4.71 -7.48
N SER A 119 5.53 5.68 -6.66
CA SER A 119 6.24 6.96 -6.60
C SER A 119 5.87 7.77 -5.34
N THR A 120 6.43 8.97 -5.22
CA THR A 120 6.09 9.95 -4.18
C THR A 120 4.87 10.82 -4.51
N GLY A 121 4.37 10.74 -5.75
CA GLY A 121 3.30 11.58 -6.28
C GLY A 121 1.91 10.96 -6.19
N SER A 122 1.12 11.16 -7.24
CA SER A 122 -0.28 10.70 -7.34
C SER A 122 -0.46 9.19 -7.46
N ASP A 123 0.62 8.43 -7.75
CA ASP A 123 0.57 7.00 -8.01
C ASP A 123 0.64 6.14 -6.74
N ARG A 124 0.34 6.73 -5.61
CA ARG A 124 0.26 6.01 -4.33
C ARG A 124 -1.13 6.06 -3.73
N VAL A 125 -1.49 4.97 -3.09
CA VAL A 125 -2.72 4.81 -2.31
C VAL A 125 -2.35 4.57 -0.86
N TYR A 126 -3.06 5.18 0.05
CA TYR A 126 -2.78 5.02 1.48
C TYR A 126 -4.07 4.95 2.32
N ASN A 127 -3.92 4.34 3.49
CA ASN A 127 -4.98 4.27 4.51
C ASN A 127 -4.36 4.41 5.90
N GLY A 128 -4.96 5.24 6.74
CA GLY A 128 -4.55 5.43 8.14
C GLY A 128 -5.22 4.41 9.05
N TYR A 129 -4.46 3.76 9.93
CA TYR A 129 -4.97 2.72 10.84
C TYR A 129 -6.04 3.19 11.82
N GLY A 130 -6.05 4.49 12.14
CA GLY A 130 -6.99 5.09 13.10
C GLY A 130 -8.22 5.73 12.47
N THR A 131 -8.39 5.68 11.15
CA THR A 131 -9.49 6.29 10.43
C THR A 131 -10.41 5.22 9.83
N ASN A 132 -11.66 5.60 9.53
CA ASN A 132 -12.55 4.73 8.77
C ASN A 132 -11.94 4.38 7.42
N ALA A 133 -11.94 3.10 7.12
CA ALA A 133 -11.16 2.42 6.10
C ALA A 133 -11.55 2.73 4.64
N SER A 134 -11.56 3.99 4.24
CA SER A 134 -11.53 4.32 2.82
C SER A 134 -10.07 4.49 2.37
N TRP A 135 -9.73 3.92 1.22
CA TRP A 135 -8.42 4.12 0.62
C TRP A 135 -8.34 5.53 0.03
N THR A 136 -7.37 6.32 0.46
CA THR A 136 -7.20 7.69 0.01
C THR A 136 -6.14 7.75 -1.10
N ARG A 137 -6.50 8.37 -2.21
CA ARG A 137 -5.56 8.74 -3.29
C ARG A 137 -5.19 10.22 -3.13
N VAL A 138 -3.95 10.58 -3.48
CA VAL A 138 -3.54 11.98 -3.52
C VAL A 138 -4.39 12.71 -4.57
N SER A 139 -5.00 13.86 -4.19
CA SER A 139 -5.91 14.63 -5.02
C SER A 139 -5.56 16.14 -5.05
N ASP A 140 -4.29 16.50 -4.88
CA ASP A 140 -3.81 17.87 -4.97
C ASP A 140 -3.84 18.35 -6.43
N GLU A 141 -4.38 19.55 -6.67
CA GLU A 141 -4.51 20.12 -8.02
C GLU A 141 -3.18 20.24 -8.77
N ARG A 142 -2.06 20.41 -8.04
CA ARG A 142 -0.70 20.49 -8.62
C ARG A 142 -0.24 19.22 -9.33
N TYR A 143 -0.92 18.09 -9.11
CA TYR A 143 -0.71 16.81 -9.80
C TYR A 143 -1.72 16.55 -10.91
N LYS A 144 -2.60 17.51 -11.20
CA LYS A 144 -3.66 17.37 -12.20
C LYS A 144 -3.45 18.38 -13.30
N GLU A 145 -3.77 18.00 -14.50
CA GLU A 145 -3.83 18.85 -15.69
C GLU A 145 -5.22 18.75 -16.32
N GLU A 146 -5.56 19.68 -17.17
CA GLU A 146 -6.84 19.71 -17.89
C GLU A 146 -8.07 19.69 -16.95
N ILE A 147 -7.96 20.35 -15.76
CA ILE A 147 -9.06 20.42 -14.81
C ILE A 147 -10.19 21.26 -15.44
N GLN A 148 -11.35 20.64 -15.58
CA GLN A 148 -12.56 21.26 -16.11
C GLN A 148 -13.75 20.92 -15.21
N ASP A 149 -14.81 21.74 -15.31
CA ASP A 149 -16.07 21.44 -14.64
C ASP A 149 -16.64 20.12 -15.17
N ASN A 150 -17.09 19.26 -14.25
CA ASN A 150 -17.70 17.99 -14.64
C ASN A 150 -19.09 18.23 -15.24
N THR A 151 -19.22 18.07 -16.54
CA THR A 151 -20.49 18.16 -17.25
C THR A 151 -21.06 16.81 -17.63
N ASP A 152 -20.29 15.73 -17.49
CA ASP A 152 -20.64 14.40 -18.00
C ASP A 152 -21.49 13.61 -16.99
N CYS A 153 -21.16 13.71 -15.68
CA CYS A 153 -21.83 13.00 -14.60
C CYS A 153 -22.79 13.93 -13.83
N GLY A 154 -23.78 14.46 -14.49
CA GLY A 154 -24.80 15.33 -13.88
C GLY A 154 -25.89 14.56 -13.11
N LEU A 155 -26.87 15.30 -12.57
CA LEU A 155 -28.01 14.74 -11.82
C LEU A 155 -28.80 13.69 -12.61
N ALA A 156 -28.87 13.81 -13.93
CA ALA A 156 -29.57 12.84 -14.78
C ALA A 156 -28.89 11.46 -14.69
N PHE A 157 -27.57 11.40 -14.83
CA PHE A 157 -26.80 10.14 -14.64
C PHE A 157 -26.99 9.58 -13.22
N ILE A 158 -26.90 10.42 -12.19
CA ILE A 158 -27.06 9.98 -10.79
C ILE A 158 -28.46 9.41 -10.53
N ASN A 159 -29.50 9.99 -11.11
CA ASN A 159 -30.87 9.51 -10.98
C ASN A 159 -31.11 8.14 -11.64
N ASP A 160 -30.30 7.79 -12.62
CA ASP A 160 -30.37 6.48 -13.29
C ASP A 160 -29.63 5.37 -12.52
N LEU A 161 -28.86 5.73 -11.48
CA LEU A 161 -28.23 4.77 -10.62
C LEU A 161 -29.22 4.21 -9.59
N ARG A 162 -29.28 2.89 -9.47
CA ARG A 162 -30.16 2.19 -8.54
C ARG A 162 -29.39 1.61 -7.35
N PRO A 163 -29.40 2.25 -6.17
CA PRO A 163 -28.84 1.65 -4.96
C PRO A 163 -29.60 0.36 -4.59
N VAL A 164 -28.86 -0.69 -4.31
CA VAL A 164 -29.43 -1.99 -3.96
C VAL A 164 -28.89 -2.51 -2.64
N THR A 165 -29.62 -3.44 -2.05
CA THR A 165 -29.10 -4.29 -0.97
C THR A 165 -28.94 -5.71 -1.47
N PHE A 166 -27.85 -6.37 -1.08
CA PHE A 166 -27.56 -7.72 -1.53
C PHE A 166 -26.86 -8.53 -0.44
N LYS A 167 -26.76 -9.83 -0.66
CA LYS A 167 -25.88 -10.75 0.07
C LYS A 167 -24.99 -11.45 -0.93
N TRP A 168 -23.74 -11.67 -0.58
CA TRP A 168 -22.82 -12.44 -1.42
C TRP A 168 -23.33 -13.87 -1.61
N ARG A 169 -23.26 -14.37 -2.82
CA ARG A 169 -23.56 -15.78 -3.11
C ARG A 169 -22.46 -16.70 -2.56
N PRO A 170 -22.77 -17.97 -2.21
CA PRO A 170 -21.73 -18.98 -2.07
C PRO A 170 -20.87 -19.06 -3.33
N LYS A 171 -19.58 -19.36 -3.20
CA LYS A 171 -18.69 -19.48 -4.37
C LYS A 171 -19.09 -20.62 -5.31
N ALA A 172 -19.70 -21.68 -4.78
CA ALA A 172 -20.28 -22.77 -5.58
C ALA A 172 -21.51 -22.35 -6.41
N SER A 173 -22.09 -21.17 -6.16
CA SER A 173 -23.28 -20.65 -6.85
C SER A 173 -23.01 -19.50 -7.81
N VAL A 174 -21.76 -19.14 -8.02
CA VAL A 174 -21.36 -18.20 -9.08
C VAL A 174 -21.11 -18.98 -10.39
N PRO A 175 -21.12 -18.35 -11.57
CA PRO A 175 -20.80 -19.05 -12.81
C PRO A 175 -19.42 -19.72 -12.77
N GLU A 176 -19.30 -20.92 -13.31
CA GLU A 176 -18.03 -21.69 -13.35
C GLU A 176 -16.90 -20.98 -14.10
N THR A 177 -17.23 -20.05 -14.98
CA THR A 177 -16.29 -19.22 -15.72
C THR A 177 -15.68 -18.10 -14.88
N PHE A 178 -16.21 -17.83 -13.68
CA PHE A 178 -15.71 -16.76 -12.82
C PHE A 178 -14.48 -17.21 -12.04
N PRO A 179 -13.45 -16.33 -11.91
CA PRO A 179 -12.20 -16.66 -11.21
C PRO A 179 -12.40 -17.13 -9.76
N ASP A 180 -13.49 -16.70 -9.14
CA ASP A 180 -13.82 -17.00 -7.74
C ASP A 180 -14.69 -18.26 -7.56
N TYR A 181 -15.03 -18.98 -8.66
CA TYR A 181 -15.82 -20.22 -8.56
C TYR A 181 -15.09 -21.29 -7.76
N ASP A 182 -15.78 -21.87 -6.78
CA ASP A 182 -15.27 -22.99 -5.98
C ASP A 182 -16.46 -23.89 -5.59
N PRO A 183 -16.56 -25.08 -6.19
CA PRO A 183 -17.69 -25.98 -5.97
C PRO A 183 -17.75 -26.55 -4.54
N GLN A 184 -16.68 -26.46 -3.75
CA GLN A 184 -16.64 -26.92 -2.37
C GLN A 184 -17.19 -25.88 -1.37
N LEU A 185 -17.25 -24.61 -1.75
CA LEU A 185 -17.71 -23.53 -0.89
C LEU A 185 -19.19 -23.23 -1.09
N THR A 186 -20.05 -24.08 -0.50
CA THR A 186 -21.51 -24.00 -0.59
C THR A 186 -22.15 -23.03 0.40
N THR A 187 -21.38 -22.49 1.34
CA THR A 187 -21.85 -21.50 2.33
C THR A 187 -21.42 -20.08 1.95
N ARG A 188 -22.23 -19.10 2.29
CA ARG A 188 -21.89 -17.68 2.10
C ARG A 188 -20.70 -17.28 2.98
N ARG A 189 -19.79 -16.47 2.44
CA ARG A 189 -18.65 -15.90 3.20
C ARG A 189 -19.13 -15.02 4.35
N LYS A 190 -20.22 -14.25 4.14
CA LYS A 190 -20.89 -13.42 5.16
C LYS A 190 -22.39 -13.44 4.90
N ASP A 191 -23.21 -13.62 5.93
CA ASP A 191 -24.67 -13.52 5.83
C ASP A 191 -25.20 -12.10 6.09
N GLN A 192 -24.28 -11.13 6.19
CA GLN A 192 -24.62 -9.72 6.38
C GLN A 192 -25.19 -9.11 5.11
N LYS A 193 -26.21 -8.27 5.27
CA LYS A 193 -26.73 -7.42 4.19
C LYS A 193 -25.70 -6.38 3.80
N MET A 194 -25.42 -6.28 2.51
CA MET A 194 -24.53 -5.30 1.91
C MET A 194 -25.34 -4.25 1.16
N TYR A 195 -24.75 -3.08 0.95
CA TYR A 195 -25.33 -1.96 0.21
C TYR A 195 -24.35 -1.61 -0.93
N GLY A 196 -24.89 -1.26 -2.10
CA GLY A 196 -24.05 -0.90 -3.24
C GLY A 196 -24.83 -0.73 -4.53
N LEU A 197 -24.12 -0.72 -5.63
CA LEU A 197 -24.64 -0.64 -6.99
C LEU A 197 -24.34 -1.94 -7.74
N ILE A 198 -25.06 -2.19 -8.82
CA ILE A 198 -24.79 -3.31 -9.74
C ILE A 198 -23.96 -2.79 -10.90
N ALA A 199 -22.79 -3.35 -11.14
CA ALA A 199 -21.82 -2.86 -12.13
C ALA A 199 -22.43 -2.80 -13.56
N GLN A 200 -23.24 -3.78 -13.93
CA GLN A 200 -23.93 -3.83 -15.22
C GLN A 200 -24.94 -2.69 -15.38
N GLU A 201 -25.67 -2.32 -14.30
CA GLU A 201 -26.61 -1.21 -14.32
C GLU A 201 -25.88 0.14 -14.39
N VAL A 202 -24.75 0.27 -13.70
CA VAL A 202 -23.86 1.42 -13.82
C VAL A 202 -23.37 1.57 -15.26
N LYS A 203 -22.93 0.47 -15.88
CA LYS A 203 -22.51 0.50 -17.29
C LYS A 203 -23.64 0.96 -18.22
N ALA A 204 -24.84 0.44 -18.03
CA ALA A 204 -26.00 0.86 -18.83
C ALA A 204 -26.32 2.35 -18.67
N ALA A 205 -26.20 2.88 -17.44
CA ALA A 205 -26.36 4.32 -17.20
C ALA A 205 -25.28 5.15 -17.89
N LEU A 206 -24.00 4.73 -17.82
CA LEU A 206 -22.89 5.37 -18.51
C LEU A 206 -23.13 5.41 -20.03
N ASP A 207 -23.57 4.30 -20.61
CA ASP A 207 -23.88 4.22 -22.05
C ASP A 207 -25.04 5.14 -22.45
N THR A 208 -26.07 5.22 -21.62
CA THR A 208 -27.24 6.09 -21.84
C THR A 208 -26.81 7.57 -21.89
N HIS A 209 -25.85 7.95 -21.07
CA HIS A 209 -25.34 9.32 -21.00
C HIS A 209 -24.10 9.58 -21.84
N ASN A 210 -23.67 8.61 -22.69
CA ASN A 210 -22.47 8.67 -23.54
C ASN A 210 -21.16 8.95 -22.77
N ILE A 211 -21.07 8.46 -21.54
CA ILE A 211 -19.87 8.60 -20.69
C ILE A 211 -18.97 7.40 -20.97
N THR A 212 -17.85 7.63 -21.66
CA THR A 212 -16.99 6.55 -22.19
C THR A 212 -15.71 6.30 -21.38
N ASP A 213 -15.30 7.26 -20.55
CA ASP A 213 -14.01 7.29 -19.83
C ASP A 213 -14.15 7.37 -18.31
N PHE A 214 -15.27 6.93 -17.77
CA PHE A 214 -15.52 6.94 -16.33
C PHE A 214 -14.68 5.91 -15.59
N GLY A 215 -13.67 6.38 -14.85
CA GLY A 215 -12.73 5.52 -14.10
C GLY A 215 -13.36 4.73 -12.93
N GLY A 216 -14.62 4.99 -12.60
CA GLY A 216 -15.35 4.28 -11.55
C GLY A 216 -15.95 2.93 -11.96
N TRP A 217 -15.90 2.59 -13.25
CA TRP A 217 -16.32 1.29 -13.78
C TRP A 217 -15.19 0.63 -14.54
N ASN A 218 -15.05 -0.67 -14.40
CA ASN A 218 -14.03 -1.45 -15.11
C ASN A 218 -14.50 -2.88 -15.37
N GLU A 219 -14.00 -3.48 -16.44
CA GLU A 219 -14.19 -4.88 -16.77
C GLU A 219 -12.87 -5.65 -16.65
N ILE A 220 -12.88 -6.71 -15.84
CA ILE A 220 -11.71 -7.56 -15.60
C ILE A 220 -11.89 -8.84 -16.42
N GLN A 221 -10.92 -9.16 -17.29
CA GLN A 221 -10.85 -10.41 -18.04
C GLN A 221 -12.13 -10.75 -18.84
N ASP A 222 -12.72 -9.73 -19.50
CA ASP A 222 -13.91 -9.85 -20.36
C ASP A 222 -15.15 -10.51 -19.73
N THR A 223 -15.19 -10.68 -18.41
CA THR A 223 -16.26 -11.43 -17.74
C THR A 223 -16.76 -10.82 -16.44
N VAL A 224 -15.88 -10.16 -15.67
CA VAL A 224 -16.23 -9.62 -14.35
C VAL A 224 -16.20 -8.10 -14.38
N GLN A 225 -17.35 -7.47 -14.17
CA GLN A 225 -17.48 -6.03 -14.08
C GLN A 225 -17.34 -5.55 -12.63
N THR A 226 -16.60 -4.48 -12.44
CA THR A 226 -16.32 -3.89 -11.13
C THR A 226 -16.65 -2.41 -11.11
N ILE A 227 -16.95 -1.91 -9.92
CA ILE A 227 -17.17 -0.48 -9.69
C ILE A 227 -16.34 0.00 -8.49
N SER A 228 -15.75 1.18 -8.61
CA SER A 228 -15.15 1.92 -7.50
C SER A 228 -16.20 2.87 -6.93
N GLN A 229 -16.80 2.51 -5.82
CA GLN A 229 -17.89 3.27 -5.21
C GLN A 229 -17.48 4.70 -4.83
N GLU A 230 -16.23 4.92 -4.54
CA GLU A 230 -15.65 6.23 -4.21
C GLU A 230 -15.77 7.25 -5.35
N MET A 231 -15.77 6.78 -6.58
CA MET A 231 -15.93 7.66 -7.77
C MET A 231 -17.33 8.25 -7.93
N PHE A 232 -18.33 7.71 -7.21
CA PHE A 232 -19.71 8.20 -7.24
C PHE A 232 -19.99 9.28 -6.18
N VAL A 233 -19.06 9.53 -5.26
CA VAL A 233 -19.22 10.57 -4.23
C VAL A 233 -18.97 11.97 -4.81
N HIS A 234 -18.04 12.10 -5.75
CA HIS A 234 -17.68 13.38 -6.37
C HIS A 234 -18.79 14.04 -7.22
N PRO A 235 -19.65 13.32 -7.94
CA PRO A 235 -20.76 13.93 -8.67
C PRO A 235 -21.89 14.48 -7.77
N LEU A 236 -21.86 14.20 -6.46
CA LEU A 236 -22.91 14.58 -5.51
C LEU A 236 -22.59 15.87 -4.73
N ILE A 237 -21.42 16.48 -4.95
CA ILE A 237 -20.99 17.75 -4.37
C ILE A 237 -20.97 18.85 -5.44
#